data_35405ef8ab5405c2340389a2704b0bc0
#
_entry.id   35405ef8ab5405c2340389a2704b0bc0
#
_cell.length_a   1.000
_cell.length_b   1.000
_cell.length_c   1.000
_cell.angle_alpha   90.00
_cell.angle_beta   90.00
_cell.angle_gamma   90.00
#
_symmetry.space_group_name_H-M   'P 1'
#
loop_
_entity.id
_entity.type
_entity.pdbx_description
1 polymer ?
#
loop_
_entity_poly.entity_id
_entity_poly.type
_entity_poly.pdbx_seq_one_letter_code
_entity_poly.pdbx_strand_id
1 'polypeptide(L)'
;MFKCGGVEVQYRNFGNTGIKVSALGFGTMRLPMFPNSNTIDQEKSIELIRYAIDNGVNYIDTAYSYQDGQAEIVTGKALKNGYRSKVYLASKAPVWEYNNEYDFDRILAEQMRRMNVNQIDFYMLHSLDANFWDNKVLKYNVLEHLYKAKRDGRIRYIGFSFNDDFDMFKWICDYWEHWDFCQIHLNYIDEEYQAGLRGLEYAKKKGMAVNIMEPLRSGYLANVPKSTQIVFDEICAKPVEIAMQYLWDKEGVSCVLSDMGSFEHINQNLEYAKVSSIGMLSGKRIMAIKKAQQTYINSRMIHCNGCYKCNCCPQHVMIPRNLEAINKIGIHNSVKIAKEFYDGSVALVGGSATDCTNCKWCESICPQHINISHWMHKLPELIK
;
A
#
# COMPACT_ATOMS: atom_id res chain seq x y z
N MET A 1 -9.06 -6.38 -39.29
CA MET A 1 -9.21 -5.41 -38.21
C MET A 1 -10.41 -5.83 -37.34
N PHE A 2 -10.24 -6.81 -36.48
CA PHE A 2 -11.29 -7.32 -35.62
C PHE A 2 -11.31 -6.45 -34.34
N LYS A 3 -12.31 -5.57 -34.21
CA LYS A 3 -12.69 -5.04 -32.91
C LYS A 3 -13.27 -6.20 -32.09
N CYS A 4 -12.45 -6.90 -31.33
CA CYS A 4 -12.96 -7.66 -30.20
C CYS A 4 -13.61 -6.64 -29.27
N GLY A 5 -14.92 -6.79 -29.04
CA GLY A 5 -15.64 -6.04 -28.02
C GLY A 5 -15.04 -6.37 -26.65
N GLY A 6 -13.99 -5.63 -26.27
CA GLY A 6 -13.32 -5.79 -25.01
C GLY A 6 -14.26 -5.35 -23.90
N VAL A 7 -14.55 -6.21 -22.96
CA VAL A 7 -15.18 -5.83 -21.70
C VAL A 7 -14.19 -4.87 -21.02
N GLU A 8 -14.57 -3.60 -20.87
CA GLU A 8 -13.74 -2.58 -20.27
C GLU A 8 -13.58 -2.81 -18.75
N VAL A 9 -12.44 -2.39 -18.19
CA VAL A 9 -12.22 -2.34 -16.72
C VAL A 9 -13.38 -1.57 -16.06
N GLN A 10 -13.86 -2.06 -14.93
CA GLN A 10 -14.90 -1.34 -14.17
C GLN A 10 -14.35 -0.05 -13.56
N TYR A 11 -15.18 0.99 -13.55
CA TYR A 11 -14.86 2.28 -12.95
C TYR A 11 -15.69 2.53 -11.69
N ARG A 12 -15.08 3.14 -10.69
CA ARG A 12 -15.68 3.42 -9.38
C ARG A 12 -15.67 4.90 -9.07
N ASN A 13 -16.66 5.36 -8.33
CA ASN A 13 -16.66 6.73 -7.82
C ASN A 13 -15.44 6.96 -6.92
N PHE A 14 -14.82 8.11 -7.06
CA PHE A 14 -13.70 8.52 -6.21
C PHE A 14 -14.23 9.41 -5.08
N GLY A 15 -14.76 8.78 -4.02
CA GLY A 15 -15.45 9.47 -2.95
C GLY A 15 -16.51 10.42 -3.47
N ASN A 16 -16.61 11.59 -2.86
CA ASN A 16 -17.55 12.66 -3.24
C ASN A 16 -16.97 13.64 -4.27
N THR A 17 -15.85 13.33 -4.93
CA THR A 17 -15.17 14.23 -5.87
C THR A 17 -15.88 14.41 -7.21
N GLY A 18 -16.87 13.58 -7.52
CA GLY A 18 -17.61 13.59 -8.78
C GLY A 18 -16.89 12.94 -9.97
N ILE A 19 -15.68 12.37 -9.77
CA ILE A 19 -14.95 11.66 -10.81
C ILE A 19 -15.00 10.14 -10.62
N LYS A 20 -14.61 9.41 -11.66
CA LYS A 20 -14.47 7.95 -11.62
C LYS A 20 -13.05 7.53 -11.97
N VAL A 21 -12.56 6.56 -11.23
CA VAL A 21 -11.26 5.91 -11.47
C VAL A 21 -11.48 4.43 -11.79
N SER A 22 -10.55 3.81 -12.52
CA SER A 22 -10.56 2.38 -12.73
C SER A 22 -10.44 1.65 -11.39
N ALA A 23 -11.20 0.57 -11.21
CA ALA A 23 -11.18 -0.24 -9.99
C ALA A 23 -9.77 -0.82 -9.71
N LEU A 24 -8.96 -0.99 -10.76
CA LEU A 24 -7.54 -1.35 -10.73
C LEU A 24 -6.69 -0.11 -11.02
N GLY A 25 -5.74 0.20 -10.13
CA GLY A 25 -4.71 1.22 -10.34
C GLY A 25 -3.35 0.59 -10.61
N PHE A 26 -2.51 1.27 -11.40
CA PHE A 26 -1.15 0.85 -11.69
C PHE A 26 -0.17 1.51 -10.72
N GLY A 27 0.44 0.70 -9.83
CA GLY A 27 1.51 1.12 -8.95
C GLY A 27 2.88 1.06 -9.65
N THR A 28 3.76 2.01 -9.34
CA THR A 28 5.11 2.08 -9.93
C THR A 28 6.23 1.83 -8.92
N MET A 29 5.90 1.32 -7.74
CA MET A 29 6.90 1.06 -6.69
C MET A 29 7.87 -0.08 -7.06
N ARG A 30 7.43 -1.03 -7.90
CA ARG A 30 8.20 -2.21 -8.30
C ARG A 30 8.27 -2.34 -9.82
N LEU A 31 8.63 -1.24 -10.51
CA LEU A 31 8.90 -1.30 -11.96
C LEU A 31 10.06 -2.26 -12.24
N PRO A 32 10.05 -2.96 -13.40
CA PRO A 32 11.14 -3.83 -13.78
C PRO A 32 12.50 -3.13 -13.75
N MET A 33 13.50 -3.82 -13.22
CA MET A 33 14.90 -3.35 -13.17
C MET A 33 15.79 -4.26 -14.02
N PHE A 34 16.92 -3.73 -14.47
CA PHE A 34 17.94 -4.56 -15.09
C PHE A 34 18.50 -5.57 -14.08
N PRO A 35 18.84 -6.80 -14.52
CA PRO A 35 19.41 -7.81 -13.64
C PRO A 35 20.65 -7.29 -12.89
N ASN A 36 20.72 -7.53 -11.59
CA ASN A 36 21.83 -7.11 -10.71
C ASN A 36 22.11 -5.59 -10.71
N SER A 37 21.10 -4.78 -10.92
CA SER A 37 21.20 -3.32 -10.98
C SER A 37 20.06 -2.68 -10.20
N ASN A 38 20.28 -1.47 -9.67
CA ASN A 38 19.24 -0.60 -9.09
C ASN A 38 18.64 0.35 -10.14
N THR A 39 18.88 0.09 -11.43
CA THR A 39 18.38 0.91 -12.53
C THR A 39 17.13 0.31 -13.13
N ILE A 40 16.09 1.12 -13.28
CA ILE A 40 14.83 0.70 -13.91
C ILE A 40 15.06 0.41 -15.40
N ASP A 41 14.55 -0.71 -15.88
CA ASP A 41 14.35 -0.97 -17.31
C ASP A 41 13.23 -0.04 -17.83
N GLN A 42 13.66 1.14 -18.30
CA GLN A 42 12.73 2.21 -18.67
C GLN A 42 11.86 1.85 -19.86
N GLU A 43 12.41 1.17 -20.87
CA GLU A 43 11.66 0.79 -22.09
C GLU A 43 10.53 -0.15 -21.72
N LYS A 44 10.86 -1.24 -21.03
CA LYS A 44 9.88 -2.21 -20.56
C LYS A 44 8.84 -1.60 -19.62
N SER A 45 9.27 -0.72 -18.70
CA SER A 45 8.37 -0.06 -17.77
C SER A 45 7.38 0.89 -18.46
N ILE A 46 7.85 1.65 -19.46
CA ILE A 46 7.00 2.53 -20.27
C ILE A 46 5.98 1.71 -21.07
N GLU A 47 6.41 0.60 -21.68
CA GLU A 47 5.49 -0.30 -22.40
C GLU A 47 4.41 -0.86 -21.49
N LEU A 48 4.75 -1.35 -20.28
CA LEU A 48 3.80 -1.88 -19.31
C LEU A 48 2.79 -0.83 -18.85
N ILE A 49 3.25 0.37 -18.50
CA ILE A 49 2.37 1.47 -18.07
C ILE A 49 1.39 1.83 -19.19
N ARG A 50 1.89 2.02 -20.42
CA ARG A 50 1.06 2.36 -21.58
C ARG A 50 0.08 1.24 -21.92
N TYR A 51 0.52 -0.01 -21.86
CA TYR A 51 -0.35 -1.15 -22.09
C TYR A 51 -1.51 -1.20 -21.09
N ALA A 52 -1.27 -0.95 -19.81
CA ALA A 52 -2.32 -0.87 -18.81
C ALA A 52 -3.30 0.28 -19.10
N ILE A 53 -2.79 1.46 -19.49
CA ILE A 53 -3.63 2.63 -19.86
C ILE A 53 -4.49 2.33 -21.10
N ASP A 54 -3.92 1.74 -22.13
CA ASP A 54 -4.65 1.40 -23.38
C ASP A 54 -5.69 0.29 -23.15
N ASN A 55 -5.60 -0.45 -22.04
CA ASN A 55 -6.60 -1.41 -21.57
C ASN A 55 -7.52 -0.88 -20.47
N GLY A 56 -7.60 0.45 -20.29
CA GLY A 56 -8.61 1.12 -19.46
C GLY A 56 -8.18 1.50 -18.03
N VAL A 57 -6.95 1.20 -17.62
CA VAL A 57 -6.45 1.70 -16.33
C VAL A 57 -6.23 3.21 -16.44
N ASN A 58 -6.90 3.98 -15.58
CA ASN A 58 -6.80 5.44 -15.58
C ASN A 58 -6.25 6.03 -14.26
N TYR A 59 -5.77 5.21 -13.33
CA TYR A 59 -5.12 5.64 -12.10
C TYR A 59 -3.67 5.14 -12.09
N ILE A 60 -2.70 6.06 -12.13
CA ILE A 60 -1.28 5.75 -12.09
C ILE A 60 -0.69 6.31 -10.81
N ASP A 61 -0.13 5.43 -9.98
CA ASP A 61 0.42 5.75 -8.66
C ASP A 61 1.94 5.69 -8.66
N THR A 62 2.58 6.78 -8.26
CA THR A 62 4.02 6.88 -8.06
C THR A 62 4.36 7.55 -6.72
N ALA A 63 5.64 7.74 -6.40
CA ALA A 63 6.10 8.50 -5.25
C ALA A 63 7.52 9.02 -5.44
N TYR A 64 7.85 10.07 -4.69
CA TYR A 64 9.17 10.73 -4.68
C TYR A 64 10.34 9.76 -4.47
N SER A 65 10.20 8.81 -3.54
CA SER A 65 11.25 7.88 -3.12
C SER A 65 11.29 6.56 -3.90
N TYR A 66 10.29 6.28 -4.76
CA TYR A 66 10.23 4.99 -5.43
C TYR A 66 11.42 4.77 -6.34
N GLN A 67 12.17 3.68 -6.06
CA GLN A 67 13.38 3.30 -6.79
C GLN A 67 14.35 4.50 -6.96
N ASP A 68 14.65 5.16 -5.83
CA ASP A 68 15.56 6.32 -5.76
C ASP A 68 15.13 7.50 -6.66
N GLY A 69 13.81 7.72 -6.79
CA GLY A 69 13.22 8.78 -7.59
C GLY A 69 13.13 8.48 -9.08
N GLN A 70 13.64 7.33 -9.54
CA GLN A 70 13.58 6.93 -10.96
C GLN A 70 12.14 6.67 -11.41
N ALA A 71 11.27 6.16 -10.53
CA ALA A 71 9.89 5.83 -10.87
C ALA A 71 9.08 7.04 -11.38
N GLU A 72 9.23 8.23 -10.76
CA GLU A 72 8.59 9.46 -11.25
C GLU A 72 9.06 9.86 -12.64
N ILE A 73 10.38 9.74 -12.92
CA ILE A 73 10.96 10.07 -14.23
C ILE A 73 10.41 9.13 -15.30
N VAL A 74 10.36 7.83 -15.02
CA VAL A 74 9.84 6.82 -15.98
C VAL A 74 8.34 7.00 -16.18
N THR A 75 7.58 7.26 -15.12
CA THR A 75 6.15 7.59 -15.21
C THR A 75 5.91 8.80 -16.10
N GLY A 76 6.67 9.89 -15.90
CA GLY A 76 6.57 11.07 -16.76
C GLY A 76 6.86 10.77 -18.24
N LYS A 77 7.86 9.91 -18.54
CA LYS A 77 8.15 9.46 -19.89
C LYS A 77 7.02 8.62 -20.49
N ALA A 78 6.41 7.73 -19.69
CA ALA A 78 5.28 6.92 -20.11
C ALA A 78 4.06 7.77 -20.49
N LEU A 79 3.86 8.88 -19.78
CA LEU A 79 2.72 9.78 -19.97
C LEU A 79 2.88 10.79 -21.13
N LYS A 80 3.99 10.79 -21.86
CA LYS A 80 4.16 11.58 -23.08
C LYS A 80 3.22 11.12 -24.21
N ASN A 81 3.17 11.89 -25.30
CA ASN A 81 2.44 11.56 -26.52
C ASN A 81 0.93 11.32 -26.31
N GLY A 82 0.30 12.18 -25.48
CA GLY A 82 -1.14 12.15 -25.25
C GLY A 82 -1.61 11.20 -24.13
N TYR A 83 -0.72 10.40 -23.52
CA TYR A 83 -1.12 9.49 -22.44
C TYR A 83 -1.50 10.22 -21.15
N ARG A 84 -0.90 11.40 -20.87
CA ARG A 84 -1.22 12.21 -19.69
C ARG A 84 -2.70 12.55 -19.58
N SER A 85 -3.36 12.84 -20.68
CA SER A 85 -4.78 13.19 -20.72
C SER A 85 -5.74 12.00 -20.54
N LYS A 86 -5.23 10.77 -20.61
CA LYS A 86 -6.02 9.54 -20.44
C LYS A 86 -6.10 9.09 -18.98
N VAL A 87 -5.31 9.69 -18.08
CA VAL A 87 -5.15 9.16 -16.72
C VAL A 87 -5.21 10.26 -15.66
N TYR A 88 -5.50 9.83 -14.45
CA TYR A 88 -5.23 10.56 -13.23
C TYR A 88 -3.87 10.13 -12.68
N LEU A 89 -2.98 11.09 -12.49
CA LEU A 89 -1.63 10.90 -11.97
C LEU A 89 -1.62 11.16 -10.45
N ALA A 90 -1.17 10.16 -9.69
CA ALA A 90 -0.98 10.28 -8.25
C ALA A 90 0.51 10.28 -7.90
N SER A 91 0.92 11.17 -6.98
CA SER A 91 2.23 11.11 -6.34
C SER A 91 2.14 11.48 -4.86
N LYS A 92 3.25 11.32 -4.12
CA LYS A 92 3.27 11.40 -2.66
C LYS A 92 4.35 12.36 -2.17
N ALA A 93 3.97 13.22 -1.23
CA ALA A 93 4.83 14.15 -0.53
C ALA A 93 5.68 13.40 0.52
N PRO A 94 7.00 13.32 0.39
CA PRO A 94 7.87 12.62 1.33
C PRO A 94 8.05 13.45 2.61
N VAL A 95 7.10 13.38 3.53
CA VAL A 95 7.07 14.23 4.72
C VAL A 95 8.33 14.12 5.60
N TRP A 96 9.02 12.99 5.57
CA TRP A 96 10.28 12.78 6.28
C TRP A 96 11.43 13.66 5.76
N GLU A 97 11.38 14.12 4.51
CA GLU A 97 12.38 15.00 3.89
C GLU A 97 12.23 16.47 4.31
N TYR A 98 11.13 16.84 4.97
CA TYR A 98 10.88 18.23 5.35
C TYR A 98 11.70 18.62 6.59
N ASN A 99 12.47 19.69 6.47
CA ASN A 99 13.30 20.27 7.53
C ASN A 99 12.94 21.73 7.81
N ASN A 100 12.13 22.33 6.94
CA ASN A 100 11.58 23.68 7.06
C ASN A 100 10.28 23.80 6.24
N GLU A 101 9.56 24.91 6.38
CA GLU A 101 8.29 25.17 5.71
C GLU A 101 8.38 25.28 4.17
N TYR A 102 9.56 25.62 3.61
CA TYR A 102 9.73 25.77 2.16
C TYR A 102 9.96 24.45 1.44
N ASP A 103 10.27 23.37 2.17
CA ASP A 103 10.58 22.08 1.56
C ASP A 103 9.41 21.47 0.84
N PHE A 104 8.17 21.72 1.29
CA PHE A 104 6.97 21.26 0.58
C PHE A 104 6.94 21.77 -0.87
N ASP A 105 7.03 23.09 -1.06
CA ASP A 105 6.93 23.70 -2.40
C ASP A 105 8.13 23.31 -3.29
N ARG A 106 9.33 23.24 -2.72
CA ARG A 106 10.55 22.82 -3.41
C ARG A 106 10.42 21.38 -3.92
N ILE A 107 9.96 20.45 -3.08
CA ILE A 107 9.82 19.02 -3.43
C ILE A 107 8.68 18.82 -4.43
N LEU A 108 7.53 19.47 -4.24
CA LEU A 108 6.43 19.40 -5.20
C LEU A 108 6.89 19.89 -6.60
N ALA A 109 7.62 21.00 -6.66
CA ALA A 109 8.16 21.51 -7.93
C ALA A 109 9.16 20.52 -8.56
N GLU A 110 10.01 19.87 -7.76
CA GLU A 110 10.92 18.84 -8.24
C GLU A 110 10.16 17.62 -8.81
N GLN A 111 9.14 17.11 -8.13
CA GLN A 111 8.31 16.00 -8.59
C GLN A 111 7.60 16.33 -9.92
N MET A 112 7.01 17.53 -10.01
CA MET A 112 6.39 18.00 -11.26
C MET A 112 7.41 18.07 -12.41
N ARG A 113 8.65 18.51 -12.13
CA ARG A 113 9.73 18.54 -13.10
C ARG A 113 10.17 17.12 -13.51
N ARG A 114 10.33 16.19 -12.56
CA ARG A 114 10.68 14.78 -12.84
C ARG A 114 9.67 14.13 -13.76
N MET A 115 8.39 14.33 -13.48
CA MET A 115 7.28 13.78 -14.26
C MET A 115 6.96 14.59 -15.53
N ASN A 116 7.54 15.80 -15.66
CA ASN A 116 7.26 16.73 -16.75
C ASN A 116 5.77 17.05 -16.90
N VAL A 117 5.14 17.47 -15.80
CA VAL A 117 3.72 17.80 -15.72
C VAL A 117 3.51 19.17 -15.06
N ASN A 118 2.41 19.84 -15.41
CA ASN A 118 2.00 21.11 -14.81
C ASN A 118 1.04 20.92 -13.65
N GLN A 119 0.48 19.72 -13.48
CA GLN A 119 -0.44 19.37 -12.41
C GLN A 119 -0.34 17.89 -12.07
N ILE A 120 -0.36 17.57 -10.76
CA ILE A 120 -0.58 16.23 -10.23
C ILE A 120 -2.05 16.13 -9.82
N ASP A 121 -2.78 15.11 -10.29
CA ASP A 121 -4.22 14.99 -9.98
C ASP A 121 -4.45 14.63 -8.52
N PHE A 122 -3.74 13.63 -8.01
CA PHE A 122 -3.87 13.16 -6.63
C PHE A 122 -2.53 13.33 -5.91
N TYR A 123 -2.49 14.23 -4.95
CA TYR A 123 -1.28 14.46 -4.17
C TYR A 123 -1.53 14.15 -2.70
N MET A 124 -0.76 13.23 -2.14
CA MET A 124 -0.99 12.74 -0.79
C MET A 124 0.26 12.84 0.08
N LEU A 125 0.09 13.14 1.35
CA LEU A 125 1.15 13.02 2.34
C LEU A 125 1.55 11.54 2.48
N HIS A 126 2.85 11.23 2.41
CA HIS A 126 3.35 9.86 2.35
C HIS A 126 3.57 9.27 3.74
N SER A 127 2.99 8.07 3.98
CA SER A 127 3.27 7.23 5.16
C SER A 127 3.02 7.91 6.50
N LEU A 128 1.89 8.62 6.66
CA LEU A 128 1.59 9.31 7.90
C LEU A 128 1.45 8.34 9.08
N ASP A 129 2.09 8.72 10.15
CA ASP A 129 1.95 8.22 11.50
C ASP A 129 1.93 9.40 12.49
N ALA A 130 1.76 9.15 13.79
CA ALA A 130 1.74 10.18 14.82
C ALA A 130 3.03 11.02 14.83
N ASN A 131 4.19 10.39 14.65
CA ASN A 131 5.47 11.09 14.67
C ASN A 131 5.62 12.06 13.48
N PHE A 132 5.32 11.61 12.26
CA PHE A 132 5.37 12.48 11.09
C PHE A 132 4.29 13.55 11.12
N TRP A 133 3.13 13.24 11.68
CA TRP A 133 2.05 14.20 11.84
C TRP A 133 2.50 15.40 12.70
N ASP A 134 2.98 15.14 13.92
CA ASP A 134 3.35 16.19 14.86
C ASP A 134 4.66 16.90 14.45
N ASN A 135 5.70 16.14 14.11
CA ASN A 135 7.05 16.64 13.93
C ASN A 135 7.36 17.14 12.51
N LYS A 136 6.49 16.86 11.53
CA LYS A 136 6.68 17.29 10.15
C LYS A 136 5.46 18.05 9.62
N VAL A 137 4.26 17.45 9.67
CA VAL A 137 3.07 18.06 9.05
C VAL A 137 2.65 19.32 9.79
N LEU A 138 2.43 19.23 11.09
CA LEU A 138 2.03 20.38 11.90
C LEU A 138 3.18 21.38 12.08
N LYS A 139 4.36 20.88 12.40
CA LYS A 139 5.55 21.72 12.67
C LYS A 139 5.91 22.64 11.51
N TYR A 140 5.78 22.17 10.27
CA TYR A 140 6.14 22.94 9.07
C TYR A 140 4.93 23.43 8.28
N ASN A 141 3.75 23.50 8.93
CA ASN A 141 2.52 24.06 8.35
C ASN A 141 2.14 23.47 6.98
N VAL A 142 2.39 22.15 6.79
CA VAL A 142 2.26 21.47 5.49
C VAL A 142 0.84 21.52 4.95
N LEU A 143 -0.19 21.53 5.82
CA LEU A 143 -1.60 21.58 5.41
C LEU A 143 -1.94 22.88 4.65
N GLU A 144 -1.40 24.01 5.09
CA GLU A 144 -1.60 25.30 4.40
C GLU A 144 -0.92 25.28 3.01
N HIS A 145 0.29 24.72 2.92
CA HIS A 145 0.99 24.56 1.64
C HIS A 145 0.24 23.63 0.68
N LEU A 146 -0.33 22.51 1.18
CA LEU A 146 -1.20 21.64 0.39
C LEU A 146 -2.41 22.39 -0.17
N TYR A 147 -3.10 23.13 0.70
CA TYR A 147 -4.28 23.88 0.30
C TYR A 147 -3.95 24.97 -0.72
N LYS A 148 -2.83 25.68 -0.51
CA LYS A 148 -2.32 26.66 -1.48
C LYS A 148 -2.00 26.00 -2.82
N ALA A 149 -1.30 24.85 -2.84
CA ALA A 149 -0.97 24.14 -4.06
C ALA A 149 -2.22 23.70 -4.83
N LYS A 150 -3.31 23.33 -4.13
CA LYS A 150 -4.61 23.03 -4.74
C LYS A 150 -5.25 24.29 -5.36
N ARG A 151 -5.25 25.43 -4.67
CA ARG A 151 -5.76 26.70 -5.20
C ARG A 151 -4.97 27.20 -6.40
N ASP A 152 -3.64 27.01 -6.39
CA ASP A 152 -2.74 27.38 -7.48
C ASP A 152 -2.85 26.43 -8.69
N GLY A 153 -3.62 25.34 -8.58
CA GLY A 153 -3.79 24.35 -9.65
C GLY A 153 -2.61 23.42 -9.87
N ARG A 154 -1.60 23.43 -8.97
CA ARG A 154 -0.47 22.50 -9.03
C ARG A 154 -0.87 21.08 -8.65
N ILE A 155 -1.82 20.94 -7.76
CA ILE A 155 -2.47 19.67 -7.40
C ILE A 155 -3.97 19.80 -7.50
N ARG A 156 -4.69 18.68 -7.73
CA ARG A 156 -6.13 18.72 -7.89
C ARG A 156 -6.88 18.20 -6.67
N TYR A 157 -6.49 17.04 -6.15
CA TYR A 157 -7.09 16.40 -4.97
C TYR A 157 -6.02 16.13 -3.92
N ILE A 158 -6.39 16.29 -2.66
CA ILE A 158 -5.51 16.17 -1.50
C ILE A 158 -5.84 14.92 -0.71
N GLY A 159 -4.82 14.16 -0.34
CA GLY A 159 -4.99 12.98 0.48
C GLY A 159 -3.78 12.67 1.36
N PHE A 160 -3.82 11.50 1.96
CA PHE A 160 -2.70 10.95 2.71
C PHE A 160 -2.64 9.43 2.59
N SER A 161 -1.45 8.86 2.61
CA SER A 161 -1.23 7.43 2.87
C SER A 161 -0.88 7.24 4.34
N PHE A 162 -1.31 6.11 4.91
CA PHE A 162 -1.38 5.96 6.36
C PHE A 162 -0.74 4.66 6.85
N ASN A 163 0.03 4.74 7.95
CA ASN A 163 0.79 3.63 8.52
C ASN A 163 0.77 3.59 10.06
N ASP A 164 -0.33 3.97 10.70
CA ASP A 164 -0.48 3.92 12.15
C ASP A 164 -1.80 3.24 12.57
N ASP A 165 -2.20 3.29 13.82
CA ASP A 165 -3.44 2.67 14.30
C ASP A 165 -4.70 3.47 13.89
N PHE A 166 -5.87 2.85 14.13
CA PHE A 166 -7.15 3.46 13.75
C PHE A 166 -7.44 4.76 14.50
N ASP A 167 -7.01 4.91 15.75
CA ASP A 167 -7.32 6.10 16.53
C ASP A 167 -6.56 7.31 15.97
N MET A 168 -5.30 7.11 15.53
CA MET A 168 -4.55 8.13 14.81
C MET A 168 -5.13 8.41 13.43
N PHE A 169 -5.59 7.37 12.71
CA PHE A 169 -6.29 7.54 11.42
C PHE A 169 -7.51 8.45 11.57
N LYS A 170 -8.35 8.14 12.57
CA LYS A 170 -9.54 8.94 12.88
C LYS A 170 -9.17 10.39 13.23
N TRP A 171 -8.12 10.57 14.04
CA TRP A 171 -7.62 11.89 14.42
C TRP A 171 -7.24 12.72 13.18
N ILE A 172 -6.44 12.20 12.27
CA ILE A 172 -6.04 12.88 11.02
C ILE A 172 -7.25 13.22 10.16
N CYS A 173 -8.20 12.29 10.00
CA CYS A 173 -9.41 12.52 9.24
C CYS A 173 -10.29 13.63 9.83
N ASP A 174 -10.30 13.78 11.16
CA ASP A 174 -11.13 14.78 11.87
C ASP A 174 -10.44 16.14 11.98
N TYR A 175 -9.12 16.16 12.00
CA TYR A 175 -8.33 17.36 12.20
C TYR A 175 -8.49 18.38 11.06
N TRP A 176 -8.69 17.91 9.82
CA TRP A 176 -8.74 18.77 8.65
C TRP A 176 -9.87 18.34 7.69
N GLU A 177 -10.70 19.30 7.28
CA GLU A 177 -11.91 19.02 6.47
C GLU A 177 -11.64 18.90 4.95
N HIS A 178 -10.42 19.22 4.50
CA HIS A 178 -10.11 19.30 3.06
C HIS A 178 -9.51 18.02 2.48
N TRP A 179 -9.59 16.89 3.19
CA TRP A 179 -9.19 15.60 2.66
C TRP A 179 -10.17 15.10 1.62
N ASP A 180 -9.70 14.89 0.38
CA ASP A 180 -10.50 14.31 -0.69
C ASP A 180 -10.42 12.77 -0.67
N PHE A 181 -9.27 12.20 -0.22
CA PHE A 181 -9.02 10.75 -0.23
C PHE A 181 -7.97 10.31 0.79
N CYS A 182 -7.92 9.01 1.01
CA CYS A 182 -6.82 8.36 1.72
C CYS A 182 -6.37 7.08 1.02
N GLN A 183 -5.14 6.63 1.32
CA GLN A 183 -4.60 5.37 0.88
C GLN A 183 -4.22 4.54 2.10
N ILE A 184 -4.84 3.37 2.26
CA ILE A 184 -4.69 2.50 3.43
C ILE A 184 -4.24 1.10 3.05
N HIS A 185 -3.55 0.46 3.97
CA HIS A 185 -3.25 -0.97 3.91
C HIS A 185 -4.53 -1.77 4.21
N LEU A 186 -4.92 -2.64 3.28
CA LEU A 186 -6.02 -3.58 3.49
C LEU A 186 -5.88 -4.79 2.58
N ASN A 187 -6.09 -5.97 3.15
CA ASN A 187 -6.26 -7.24 2.45
C ASN A 187 -7.06 -8.21 3.33
N TYR A 188 -7.43 -9.39 2.83
CA TYR A 188 -8.27 -10.32 3.58
C TYR A 188 -7.59 -10.94 4.81
N ILE A 189 -6.26 -10.79 5.00
CA ILE A 189 -5.54 -11.25 6.20
C ILE A 189 -5.43 -10.13 7.25
N ASP A 190 -5.28 -8.89 6.80
CA ASP A 190 -4.94 -7.73 7.63
C ASP A 190 -6.15 -6.79 7.80
N GLU A 191 -7.32 -7.36 8.13
CA GLU A 191 -8.59 -6.60 8.30
C GLU A 191 -8.56 -5.61 9.47
N GLU A 192 -7.84 -5.96 10.54
CA GLU A 192 -7.70 -5.16 11.77
C GLU A 192 -6.34 -4.43 11.85
N TYR A 193 -5.52 -4.52 10.79
CA TYR A 193 -4.18 -3.94 10.78
C TYR A 193 -4.23 -2.47 10.40
N GLN A 194 -3.55 -1.61 11.17
CA GLN A 194 -3.52 -0.15 10.97
C GLN A 194 -4.94 0.44 10.93
N ALA A 195 -5.28 1.24 9.89
CA ALA A 195 -6.63 1.74 9.68
C ALA A 195 -7.65 0.60 9.45
N GLY A 196 -7.27 -0.42 8.68
CA GLY A 196 -8.05 -1.62 8.41
C GLY A 196 -9.46 -1.35 7.88
N LEU A 197 -10.38 -2.30 8.14
CA LEU A 197 -11.79 -2.14 7.78
C LEU A 197 -12.47 -0.98 8.52
N ARG A 198 -12.07 -0.72 9.77
CA ARG A 198 -12.60 0.42 10.54
C ARG A 198 -12.28 1.75 9.86
N GLY A 199 -11.04 1.89 9.34
CA GLY A 199 -10.62 3.08 8.61
C GLY A 199 -11.35 3.23 7.27
N LEU A 200 -11.54 2.14 6.53
CA LEU A 200 -12.33 2.13 5.30
C LEU A 200 -13.74 2.68 5.55
N GLU A 201 -14.46 2.15 6.54
CA GLU A 201 -15.82 2.58 6.87
C GLU A 201 -15.86 4.02 7.39
N TYR A 202 -14.84 4.44 8.14
CA TYR A 202 -14.75 5.81 8.64
C TYR A 202 -14.54 6.83 7.51
N ALA A 203 -13.58 6.58 6.64
CA ALA A 203 -13.31 7.44 5.48
C ALA A 203 -14.51 7.53 4.53
N LYS A 204 -15.18 6.39 4.25
CA LYS A 204 -16.42 6.34 3.48
C LYS A 204 -17.51 7.23 4.07
N LYS A 205 -17.75 7.17 5.39
CA LYS A 205 -18.73 8.02 6.09
C LYS A 205 -18.42 9.52 5.95
N LYS A 206 -17.15 9.87 5.84
CA LYS A 206 -16.70 11.24 5.56
C LYS A 206 -16.78 11.65 4.07
N GLY A 207 -17.16 10.73 3.19
CA GLY A 207 -17.20 10.96 1.75
C GLY A 207 -15.85 10.96 1.06
N MET A 208 -14.79 10.56 1.76
CA MET A 208 -13.44 10.42 1.22
C MET A 208 -13.36 9.19 0.30
N ALA A 209 -12.59 9.30 -0.78
CA ALA A 209 -12.21 8.13 -1.55
C ALA A 209 -11.18 7.28 -0.77
N VAL A 210 -11.23 5.96 -0.95
CA VAL A 210 -10.26 5.06 -0.32
C VAL A 210 -9.55 4.24 -1.38
N ASN A 211 -8.25 4.46 -1.50
CA ASN A 211 -7.35 3.63 -2.28
C ASN A 211 -6.73 2.56 -1.39
N ILE A 212 -6.59 1.36 -1.93
CA ILE A 212 -6.01 0.24 -1.20
C ILE A 212 -4.58 0.00 -1.68
N MET A 213 -3.62 0.09 -0.75
CA MET A 213 -2.27 -0.42 -0.91
C MET A 213 -2.13 -1.80 -0.24
N GLU A 214 -1.11 -2.54 -0.63
CA GLU A 214 -0.81 -3.90 -0.12
C GLU A 214 -1.97 -4.93 -0.29
N PRO A 215 -2.71 -4.91 -1.40
CA PRO A 215 -3.80 -5.87 -1.64
C PRO A 215 -3.30 -7.32 -1.63
N LEU A 216 -2.06 -7.53 -2.06
CA LEU A 216 -1.39 -8.82 -2.10
C LEU A 216 -0.33 -9.00 -1.00
N ARG A 217 -0.28 -8.10 -0.02
CA ARG A 217 0.65 -8.16 1.11
C ARG A 217 2.10 -8.36 0.64
N SER A 218 2.60 -7.42 -0.17
CA SER A 218 3.93 -7.49 -0.80
C SER A 218 4.17 -8.75 -1.66
N GLY A 219 3.09 -9.32 -2.22
CA GLY A 219 3.14 -10.52 -3.06
C GLY A 219 2.93 -11.85 -2.31
N TYR A 220 2.89 -11.84 -0.97
CA TYR A 220 2.66 -13.07 -0.19
C TYR A 220 1.29 -13.68 -0.40
N LEU A 221 0.27 -12.89 -0.76
CA LEU A 221 -1.06 -13.39 -1.08
C LEU A 221 -1.21 -13.80 -2.55
N ALA A 222 -0.20 -13.58 -3.38
CA ALA A 222 -0.11 -14.18 -4.71
C ALA A 222 0.48 -15.60 -4.65
N ASN A 223 1.41 -15.82 -3.70
CA ASN A 223 2.09 -17.10 -3.46
C ASN A 223 1.76 -17.59 -2.05
N VAL A 224 0.51 -18.02 -1.87
CA VAL A 224 0.00 -18.46 -0.57
C VAL A 224 0.63 -19.80 -0.13
N PRO A 225 0.65 -20.09 1.19
CA PRO A 225 1.06 -21.41 1.70
C PRO A 225 0.21 -22.53 1.08
N LYS A 226 0.80 -23.73 0.97
CA LYS A 226 0.11 -24.90 0.38
C LYS A 226 -1.24 -25.20 1.05
N SER A 227 -1.35 -25.03 2.36
CA SER A 227 -2.59 -25.21 3.12
C SER A 227 -3.68 -24.23 2.69
N THR A 228 -3.32 -22.99 2.36
CA THR A 228 -4.24 -21.99 1.83
C THR A 228 -4.55 -22.23 0.35
N GLN A 229 -3.56 -22.67 -0.43
CA GLN A 229 -3.77 -23.02 -1.84
C GLN A 229 -4.83 -24.10 -2.01
N ILE A 230 -4.80 -25.16 -1.19
CA ILE A 230 -5.81 -26.21 -1.17
C ILE A 230 -7.22 -25.64 -0.99
N VAL A 231 -7.39 -24.65 -0.10
CA VAL A 231 -8.70 -24.02 0.14
C VAL A 231 -9.22 -23.32 -1.11
N PHE A 232 -8.35 -22.65 -1.86
CA PHE A 232 -8.74 -21.95 -3.09
C PHE A 232 -8.93 -22.89 -4.28
N ASP A 233 -8.17 -24.00 -4.34
CA ASP A 233 -8.34 -25.04 -5.34
C ASP A 233 -9.73 -25.73 -5.22
N GLU A 234 -10.24 -25.92 -3.98
CA GLU A 234 -11.59 -26.49 -3.72
C GLU A 234 -12.71 -25.65 -4.38
N ILE A 235 -12.47 -24.37 -4.65
CA ILE A 235 -13.43 -23.46 -5.29
C ILE A 235 -13.00 -23.01 -6.70
N CYS A 236 -11.97 -23.65 -7.26
CA CYS A 236 -11.40 -23.33 -8.58
C CYS A 236 -11.02 -21.83 -8.73
N ALA A 237 -10.48 -21.20 -7.68
CA ALA A 237 -10.10 -19.80 -7.68
C ALA A 237 -8.58 -19.64 -7.50
N LYS A 238 -8.03 -18.58 -8.09
CA LYS A 238 -6.62 -18.21 -7.90
C LYS A 238 -6.44 -17.28 -6.68
N PRO A 239 -5.33 -17.37 -5.94
CA PRO A 239 -5.07 -16.51 -4.77
C PRO A 239 -5.20 -15.02 -5.08
N VAL A 240 -4.61 -14.55 -6.20
CA VAL A 240 -4.68 -13.13 -6.62
C VAL A 240 -6.12 -12.71 -6.90
N GLU A 241 -6.90 -13.57 -7.59
CA GLU A 241 -8.32 -13.33 -7.86
C GLU A 241 -9.10 -13.09 -6.57
N ILE A 242 -8.95 -13.99 -5.60
CA ILE A 242 -9.62 -13.89 -4.30
C ILE A 242 -9.22 -12.61 -3.55
N ALA A 243 -7.94 -12.30 -3.53
CA ALA A 243 -7.45 -11.12 -2.83
C ALA A 243 -7.99 -9.81 -3.42
N MET A 244 -8.02 -9.71 -4.74
CA MET A 244 -8.56 -8.54 -5.44
C MET A 244 -10.07 -8.42 -5.29
N GLN A 245 -10.80 -9.53 -5.49
CA GLN A 245 -12.27 -9.55 -5.36
C GLN A 245 -12.73 -9.28 -3.94
N TYR A 246 -11.98 -9.72 -2.93
CA TYR A 246 -12.25 -9.37 -1.53
C TYR A 246 -12.31 -7.85 -1.31
N LEU A 247 -11.42 -7.11 -1.94
CA LEU A 247 -11.37 -5.66 -1.84
C LEU A 247 -12.46 -4.98 -2.69
N TRP A 248 -12.65 -5.45 -3.92
CA TRP A 248 -13.68 -4.89 -4.80
C TRP A 248 -15.10 -5.20 -4.35
N ASP A 249 -15.30 -6.21 -3.53
CA ASP A 249 -16.59 -6.51 -2.88
C ASP A 249 -17.07 -5.37 -1.96
N LYS A 250 -16.14 -4.55 -1.45
CA LYS A 250 -16.43 -3.51 -0.47
C LYS A 250 -16.81 -2.19 -1.12
N GLU A 251 -17.93 -1.60 -0.66
CA GLU A 251 -18.51 -0.36 -1.21
C GLU A 251 -17.57 0.85 -1.08
N GLY A 252 -16.83 0.97 0.01
CA GLY A 252 -15.93 2.11 0.27
C GLY A 252 -14.65 2.12 -0.57
N VAL A 253 -14.29 1.02 -1.23
CA VAL A 253 -13.04 0.93 -2.00
C VAL A 253 -13.20 1.61 -3.36
N SER A 254 -12.41 2.65 -3.61
CA SER A 254 -12.40 3.38 -4.88
C SER A 254 -11.42 2.78 -5.89
N CYS A 255 -10.21 2.43 -5.45
CA CYS A 255 -9.17 1.87 -6.31
C CYS A 255 -8.31 0.86 -5.54
N VAL A 256 -7.96 -0.25 -6.18
CA VAL A 256 -7.00 -1.23 -5.65
C VAL A 256 -5.71 -1.11 -6.45
N LEU A 257 -4.61 -0.78 -5.77
CA LEU A 257 -3.31 -0.58 -6.41
C LEU A 257 -2.57 -1.90 -6.57
N SER A 258 -1.97 -2.12 -7.73
CA SER A 258 -1.12 -3.27 -7.99
C SER A 258 0.14 -2.86 -8.76
N ASP A 259 1.29 -3.32 -8.27
CA ASP A 259 2.56 -3.23 -8.98
C ASP A 259 2.65 -4.40 -9.99
N MET A 260 2.53 -4.09 -11.27
CA MET A 260 2.45 -5.09 -12.33
C MET A 260 3.71 -5.08 -13.18
N GLY A 261 4.65 -5.96 -12.87
CA GLY A 261 5.98 -6.03 -13.51
C GLY A 261 6.04 -6.84 -14.82
N SER A 262 4.90 -7.33 -15.35
CA SER A 262 4.83 -8.07 -16.60
C SER A 262 3.47 -7.91 -17.27
N PHE A 263 3.40 -8.17 -18.57
CA PHE A 263 2.13 -8.19 -19.32
C PHE A 263 1.17 -9.27 -18.79
N GLU A 264 1.70 -10.37 -18.30
CA GLU A 264 0.90 -11.43 -17.69
C GLU A 264 0.19 -10.94 -16.43
N HIS A 265 0.90 -10.23 -15.54
CA HIS A 265 0.30 -9.62 -14.35
C HIS A 265 -0.78 -8.61 -14.72
N ILE A 266 -0.53 -7.76 -15.73
CA ILE A 266 -1.52 -6.78 -16.19
C ILE A 266 -2.76 -7.49 -16.72
N ASN A 267 -2.60 -8.44 -17.63
CA ASN A 267 -3.73 -9.17 -18.23
C ASN A 267 -4.56 -9.89 -17.18
N GLN A 268 -3.91 -10.58 -16.24
CA GLN A 268 -4.56 -11.28 -15.14
C GLN A 268 -5.40 -10.34 -14.28
N ASN A 269 -4.81 -9.22 -13.84
CA ASN A 269 -5.48 -8.26 -12.99
C ASN A 269 -6.61 -7.53 -13.73
N LEU A 270 -6.44 -7.25 -15.02
CA LEU A 270 -7.50 -6.70 -15.88
C LEU A 270 -8.69 -7.64 -15.99
N GLU A 271 -8.46 -8.95 -16.22
CA GLU A 271 -9.55 -9.94 -16.27
C GLU A 271 -10.35 -9.97 -14.96
N TYR A 272 -9.68 -9.89 -13.81
CA TYR A 272 -10.37 -9.83 -12.53
C TYR A 272 -11.10 -8.49 -12.32
N ALA A 273 -10.51 -7.39 -12.79
CA ALA A 273 -11.10 -6.06 -12.66
C ALA A 273 -12.34 -5.84 -13.54
N LYS A 274 -12.42 -6.50 -14.69
CA LYS A 274 -13.60 -6.44 -15.61
C LYS A 274 -14.91 -6.88 -14.94
N VAL A 275 -14.81 -7.86 -14.07
CA VAL A 275 -15.98 -8.43 -13.38
C VAL A 275 -16.17 -7.87 -11.97
N SER A 276 -15.35 -6.89 -11.56
CA SER A 276 -15.40 -6.34 -10.21
C SER A 276 -16.70 -5.58 -9.93
N SER A 277 -17.36 -5.91 -8.83
CA SER A 277 -18.56 -5.20 -8.36
C SER A 277 -18.67 -5.25 -6.83
N ILE A 278 -19.43 -4.32 -6.28
CA ILE A 278 -19.76 -4.33 -4.85
C ILE A 278 -20.68 -5.53 -4.57
N GLY A 279 -20.43 -6.25 -3.46
CA GLY A 279 -21.20 -7.42 -3.07
C GLY A 279 -21.01 -8.64 -4.00
N MET A 280 -19.87 -8.72 -4.70
CA MET A 280 -19.63 -9.78 -5.70
C MET A 280 -19.29 -11.15 -5.12
N LEU A 281 -18.88 -11.21 -3.86
CA LEU A 281 -18.44 -12.46 -3.25
C LEU A 281 -19.61 -13.39 -2.96
N SER A 282 -19.60 -14.59 -3.57
CA SER A 282 -20.52 -15.65 -3.22
C SER A 282 -20.25 -16.23 -1.84
N GLY A 283 -21.26 -16.88 -1.25
CA GLY A 283 -21.10 -17.56 0.05
C GLY A 283 -19.92 -18.54 0.08
N LYS A 284 -19.67 -19.28 -1.02
CA LYS A 284 -18.51 -20.19 -1.14
C LYS A 284 -17.20 -19.44 -1.05
N ARG A 285 -17.05 -18.28 -1.72
CA ARG A 285 -15.83 -17.46 -1.69
C ARG A 285 -15.62 -16.85 -0.32
N ILE A 286 -16.67 -16.36 0.33
CA ILE A 286 -16.61 -15.84 1.71
C ILE A 286 -16.12 -16.94 2.68
N MET A 287 -16.67 -18.15 2.57
CA MET A 287 -16.23 -19.27 3.42
C MET A 287 -14.77 -19.66 3.16
N ALA A 288 -14.33 -19.68 1.91
CA ALA A 288 -12.96 -19.97 1.55
C ALA A 288 -12.00 -18.90 2.11
N ILE A 289 -12.36 -17.62 2.04
CA ILE A 289 -11.58 -16.53 2.65
C ILE A 289 -11.45 -16.73 4.16
N LYS A 290 -12.55 -17.01 4.87
CA LYS A 290 -12.52 -17.27 6.32
C LYS A 290 -11.65 -18.48 6.67
N LYS A 291 -11.72 -19.56 5.88
CA LYS A 291 -10.86 -20.73 6.07
C LYS A 291 -9.38 -20.40 5.83
N ALA A 292 -9.08 -19.58 4.81
CA ALA A 292 -7.73 -19.09 4.55
C ALA A 292 -7.21 -18.21 5.70
N GLN A 293 -8.01 -17.25 6.19
CA GLN A 293 -7.68 -16.44 7.37
C GLN A 293 -7.33 -17.33 8.58
N GLN A 294 -8.17 -18.33 8.87
CA GLN A 294 -7.92 -19.25 9.98
C GLN A 294 -6.62 -20.05 9.79
N THR A 295 -6.33 -20.46 8.55
CA THR A 295 -5.07 -21.16 8.22
C THR A 295 -3.86 -20.27 8.51
N TYR A 296 -3.91 -19.00 8.13
CA TYR A 296 -2.85 -18.03 8.43
C TYR A 296 -2.69 -17.79 9.92
N ILE A 297 -3.80 -17.63 10.67
CA ILE A 297 -3.78 -17.45 12.12
C ILE A 297 -3.14 -18.65 12.81
N ASN A 298 -3.56 -19.87 12.45
CA ASN A 298 -3.07 -21.10 13.04
C ASN A 298 -1.59 -21.38 12.70
N SER A 299 -1.08 -20.84 11.59
CA SER A 299 0.31 -20.98 11.17
C SER A 299 1.24 -19.92 11.79
N ARG A 300 0.73 -18.94 12.50
CA ARG A 300 1.55 -17.94 13.20
C ARG A 300 2.25 -18.58 14.40
N MET A 301 3.54 -18.33 14.53
CA MET A 301 4.30 -18.70 15.73
C MET A 301 4.00 -17.77 16.91
N ILE A 302 3.59 -16.54 16.62
CA ILE A 302 3.32 -15.48 17.60
C ILE A 302 2.01 -14.81 17.26
N HIS A 303 1.09 -14.72 18.23
CA HIS A 303 -0.22 -14.09 18.06
C HIS A 303 -0.16 -12.56 18.14
N CYS A 304 0.73 -11.94 17.35
CA CYS A 304 0.78 -10.49 17.21
C CYS A 304 -0.29 -10.02 16.23
N ASN A 305 -1.11 -9.04 16.66
CA ASN A 305 -2.15 -8.43 15.81
C ASN A 305 -1.69 -7.13 15.12
N GLY A 306 -0.42 -6.73 15.30
CA GLY A 306 0.12 -5.54 14.64
C GLY A 306 -0.47 -4.21 15.12
N CYS A 307 -0.86 -4.10 16.40
CA CYS A 307 -1.45 -2.88 16.96
C CYS A 307 -0.43 -1.74 17.20
N TYR A 308 0.85 -1.96 16.99
CA TYR A 308 1.95 -1.01 17.14
C TYR A 308 2.14 -0.36 18.52
N LYS A 309 1.38 -0.71 19.55
CA LYS A 309 1.55 -0.14 20.89
C LYS A 309 2.97 -0.28 21.45
N CYS A 310 3.69 -1.32 21.04
CA CYS A 310 5.09 -1.55 21.42
C CYS A 310 6.11 -0.73 20.60
N ASN A 311 5.68 0.16 19.71
CA ASN A 311 6.58 0.97 18.86
C ASN A 311 7.30 2.09 19.62
N CYS A 312 7.06 2.21 20.92
CA CYS A 312 7.74 3.13 21.83
C CYS A 312 9.03 2.55 22.46
N CYS A 313 9.71 1.64 21.76
CA CYS A 313 10.92 1.01 22.26
C CYS A 313 12.05 2.05 22.45
N PRO A 314 12.66 2.18 23.65
CA PRO A 314 13.73 3.14 23.90
C PRO A 314 15.03 2.84 23.12
N GLN A 315 15.18 1.62 22.60
CA GLN A 315 16.27 1.21 21.72
C GLN A 315 15.87 1.23 20.24
N HIS A 316 14.73 1.83 19.91
CA HIS A 316 14.21 1.94 18.54
C HIS A 316 14.06 0.59 17.81
N VAL A 317 13.91 -0.53 18.54
CA VAL A 317 13.65 -1.83 17.94
C VAL A 317 12.30 -1.80 17.23
N MET A 318 12.27 -2.17 15.97
CA MET A 318 11.03 -2.28 15.17
C MET A 318 10.28 -3.58 15.54
N ILE A 319 9.77 -3.64 16.78
CA ILE A 319 9.20 -4.84 17.38
C ILE A 319 8.16 -5.52 16.49
N PRO A 320 7.13 -4.83 15.96
CA PRO A 320 6.12 -5.49 15.11
C PRO A 320 6.72 -6.15 13.87
N ARG A 321 7.71 -5.52 13.23
CA ARG A 321 8.38 -6.07 12.05
C ARG A 321 9.25 -7.28 12.38
N ASN A 322 9.96 -7.23 13.50
CA ASN A 322 10.72 -8.38 13.97
C ASN A 322 9.83 -9.59 14.29
N LEU A 323 8.68 -9.38 14.96
CA LEU A 323 7.69 -10.43 15.21
C LEU A 323 7.06 -10.96 13.92
N GLU A 324 6.86 -10.09 12.93
CA GLU A 324 6.36 -10.49 11.61
C GLU A 324 7.37 -11.40 10.89
N ALA A 325 8.68 -11.10 10.94
CA ALA A 325 9.71 -11.98 10.39
C ALA A 325 9.62 -13.39 10.97
N ILE A 326 9.44 -13.53 12.29
CA ILE A 326 9.25 -14.83 12.94
C ILE A 326 7.99 -15.52 12.43
N ASN A 327 6.87 -14.79 12.32
CA ASN A 327 5.62 -15.35 11.81
C ASN A 327 5.72 -15.83 10.36
N LYS A 328 6.58 -15.22 9.53
CA LYS A 328 6.86 -15.70 8.16
C LYS A 328 7.40 -17.14 8.17
N ILE A 329 8.21 -17.53 9.17
CA ILE A 329 8.69 -18.91 9.30
C ILE A 329 7.51 -19.87 9.44
N GLY A 330 6.60 -19.61 10.39
CA GLY A 330 5.46 -20.50 10.62
C GLY A 330 4.47 -20.51 9.45
N ILE A 331 4.12 -19.32 8.92
CA ILE A 331 3.14 -19.18 7.84
C ILE A 331 3.62 -19.86 6.55
N HIS A 332 4.86 -19.64 6.14
CA HIS A 332 5.40 -20.15 4.87
C HIS A 332 6.23 -21.42 5.02
N ASN A 333 6.44 -21.90 6.25
CA ASN A 333 7.37 -22.97 6.56
C ASN A 333 8.75 -22.78 5.89
N SER A 334 9.27 -21.55 5.96
CA SER A 334 10.46 -21.15 5.23
C SER A 334 11.26 -20.08 5.98
N VAL A 335 12.46 -20.45 6.44
CA VAL A 335 13.43 -19.51 7.02
C VAL A 335 13.92 -18.50 5.98
N LYS A 336 14.08 -18.94 4.73
CA LYS A 336 14.51 -18.06 3.62
C LYS A 336 13.58 -16.86 3.44
N ILE A 337 12.26 -17.09 3.39
CA ILE A 337 11.25 -16.02 3.26
C ILE A 337 11.30 -15.06 4.46
N ALA A 338 11.48 -15.61 5.67
CA ALA A 338 11.59 -14.80 6.87
C ALA A 338 12.85 -13.92 6.85
N LYS A 339 13.97 -14.48 6.40
CA LYS A 339 15.24 -13.77 6.27
C LYS A 339 15.17 -12.68 5.21
N GLU A 340 14.65 -12.96 4.04
CA GLU A 340 14.44 -11.96 2.97
C GLU A 340 13.56 -10.79 3.44
N PHE A 341 12.50 -11.10 4.18
CA PHE A 341 11.65 -10.06 4.79
C PHE A 341 12.41 -9.26 5.84
N TYR A 342 13.15 -9.92 6.74
CA TYR A 342 13.93 -9.27 7.78
C TYR A 342 15.00 -8.35 7.18
N ASP A 343 15.77 -8.84 6.23
CA ASP A 343 16.85 -8.10 5.57
C ASP A 343 16.28 -6.85 4.85
N GLY A 344 15.16 -6.99 4.16
CA GLY A 344 14.53 -5.89 3.40
C GLY A 344 13.71 -4.91 4.23
N SER A 345 13.17 -5.32 5.38
CA SER A 345 12.20 -4.50 6.13
C SER A 345 12.67 -4.07 7.52
N VAL A 346 13.75 -4.66 8.03
CA VAL A 346 14.29 -4.39 9.37
C VAL A 346 15.76 -4.00 9.28
N ALA A 347 16.62 -4.88 8.74
CA ALA A 347 18.06 -4.65 8.74
C ALA A 347 18.49 -3.42 7.94
N LEU A 348 17.82 -3.13 6.81
CA LEU A 348 18.11 -1.96 5.97
C LEU A 348 17.74 -0.63 6.62
N VAL A 349 16.69 -0.61 7.44
CA VAL A 349 16.14 0.66 7.99
C VAL A 349 16.52 0.87 9.46
N GLY A 350 17.22 -0.09 10.06
CA GLY A 350 17.50 -0.10 11.49
C GLY A 350 16.37 -0.71 12.32
N GLY A 351 16.59 -0.85 13.63
CA GLY A 351 15.58 -1.41 14.54
C GLY A 351 15.63 -2.93 14.67
N SER A 352 16.84 -3.48 14.57
CA SER A 352 17.13 -4.90 14.72
C SER A 352 16.69 -5.47 16.07
N ALA A 353 16.27 -6.73 16.08
CA ALA A 353 16.01 -7.49 17.31
C ALA A 353 17.25 -7.58 18.23
N THR A 354 18.46 -7.51 17.66
CA THR A 354 19.74 -7.55 18.40
C THR A 354 19.93 -6.35 19.32
N ASP A 355 19.24 -5.24 19.06
CA ASP A 355 19.34 -4.02 19.86
C ASP A 355 18.46 -4.07 21.13
N CYS A 356 17.73 -5.19 21.32
CA CYS A 356 16.85 -5.38 22.48
C CYS A 356 17.67 -5.56 23.77
N THR A 357 17.47 -4.65 24.72
CA THR A 357 18.11 -4.67 26.06
C THR A 357 17.33 -5.44 27.12
N ASN A 358 16.26 -6.17 26.73
CA ASN A 358 15.42 -6.93 27.63
C ASN A 358 14.75 -6.11 28.76
N CYS A 359 14.46 -4.83 28.50
CA CYS A 359 13.82 -3.94 29.51
C CYS A 359 12.33 -4.24 29.75
N LYS A 360 11.68 -5.05 28.91
CA LYS A 360 10.28 -5.53 29.00
C LYS A 360 9.20 -4.43 28.97
N TRP A 361 9.56 -3.21 28.70
CA TRP A 361 8.57 -2.12 28.59
C TRP A 361 7.48 -2.43 27.56
N CYS A 362 7.87 -2.96 26.40
CA CYS A 362 6.95 -3.36 25.33
C CYS A 362 5.99 -4.50 25.73
N GLU A 363 6.39 -5.39 26.66
CA GLU A 363 5.56 -6.48 27.18
C GLU A 363 4.47 -5.95 28.10
N SER A 364 4.78 -4.95 28.93
CA SER A 364 3.83 -4.37 29.89
C SER A 364 2.63 -3.69 29.22
N ILE A 365 2.79 -3.23 27.97
CA ILE A 365 1.77 -2.53 27.20
C ILE A 365 1.16 -3.40 26.09
N CYS A 366 1.68 -4.61 25.89
CA CYS A 366 1.21 -5.50 24.84
C CYS A 366 -0.19 -6.07 25.19
N PRO A 367 -1.26 -5.78 24.40
CA PRO A 367 -2.59 -6.29 24.68
C PRO A 367 -2.74 -7.79 24.44
N GLN A 368 -1.75 -8.42 23.76
CA GLN A 368 -1.68 -9.85 23.52
C GLN A 368 -0.77 -10.58 24.51
N HIS A 369 -0.19 -9.87 25.48
CA HIS A 369 0.72 -10.41 26.50
C HIS A 369 1.86 -11.25 25.92
N ILE A 370 2.40 -10.83 24.76
CA ILE A 370 3.49 -11.52 24.08
C ILE A 370 4.78 -11.33 24.88
N ASN A 371 5.52 -12.42 25.11
CA ASN A 371 6.89 -12.35 25.66
C ASN A 371 7.86 -11.84 24.56
N ILE A 372 7.80 -10.53 24.33
CA ILE A 372 8.47 -9.87 23.20
C ILE A 372 9.99 -10.00 23.30
N SER A 373 10.56 -9.78 24.48
CA SER A 373 12.00 -9.83 24.67
C SER A 373 12.58 -11.22 24.37
N HIS A 374 11.88 -12.28 24.76
CA HIS A 374 12.25 -13.66 24.40
C HIS A 374 12.34 -13.82 22.88
N TRP A 375 11.35 -13.34 22.14
CA TRP A 375 11.32 -13.47 20.69
C TRP A 375 12.36 -12.59 19.99
N MET A 376 12.69 -11.41 20.54
CA MET A 376 13.77 -10.58 20.00
C MET A 376 15.12 -11.31 20.11
N HIS A 377 15.41 -11.93 21.26
CA HIS A 377 16.65 -12.71 21.42
C HIS A 377 16.70 -13.99 20.56
N LYS A 378 15.54 -14.60 20.31
CA LYS A 378 15.44 -15.84 19.53
C LYS A 378 15.51 -15.62 18.01
N LEU A 379 15.03 -14.47 17.50
CA LEU A 379 14.97 -14.20 16.07
C LEU A 379 16.31 -14.37 15.34
N PRO A 380 17.45 -13.82 15.84
CA PRO A 380 18.74 -13.98 15.15
C PRO A 380 19.18 -15.44 14.97
N GLU A 381 18.72 -16.34 15.85
CA GLU A 381 19.01 -17.78 15.74
C GLU A 381 18.09 -18.46 14.73
N LEU A 382 16.85 -18.00 14.61
CA LEU A 382 15.84 -18.57 13.73
C LEU A 382 16.08 -18.25 12.25
N ILE A 383 16.75 -17.12 11.94
CA ILE A 383 16.98 -16.63 10.57
C ILE A 383 18.44 -16.75 10.11
N LYS A 384 19.26 -17.54 10.83
CA LYS A 384 20.65 -17.84 10.45
C LYS A 384 20.77 -18.54 9.11
#